data_1316bcc66096026fa65ff8b4861f9d2e
#
_entry.id   1316bcc66096026fa65ff8b4861f9d2e
#
_cell.length_a   1.000
_cell.length_b   1.000
_cell.length_c   1.000
_cell.angle_alpha   90.00
_cell.angle_beta   90.00
_cell.angle_gamma   90.00
#
_symmetry.space_group_name_H-M   'P 1'
#
loop_
_entity.id
_entity.type
_entity.pdbx_description
1 polymer ?
#
loop_
_entity_poly.entity_id
_entity_poly.type
_entity_poly.pdbx_seq_one_letter_code
_entity_poly.pdbx_strand_id
1 'polypeptide(L)'
;MKNYFATVLTGLEEVLLEEINTKLSATQINKIEKGKVFFSSNLSIDYLKTLKSADNLYQVITHFKVSKQRSSLQYLQKHVYDLYLKHFLGEGSFYVNVSRSGLHNYTRFEVAKKIMEGIKKRYPHRKIGTPRNHDIEFRLDIIDDDSLFSIRLTDTTYRFRQKQRSFNKAALLPTVAHAMVWLSDPQAEDVFLDPCCGSGTILAERLAYPFTYIGGGDIDSEAINVAQDNLIDTFSEVNQWDARKLSFADTSIPKIVTNIPFGRQISFGSETNKINSEILTEIYRILSYGGTAVILSEGWDNILSLANTLGFSLQKKYSLSLKGLHPTIYIFKK
;
A
#
# COMPACT_ATOMS: atom_id res chain seq x y z
N MET A 1 6.31 -0.83 -26.33
CA MET A 1 5.82 -0.87 -24.94
C MET A 1 5.80 0.53 -24.36
N LYS A 2 4.82 0.86 -23.53
CA LYS A 2 4.81 2.12 -22.79
C LYS A 2 5.50 1.92 -21.44
N ASN A 3 6.10 2.97 -20.90
CA ASN A 3 6.78 2.94 -19.62
C ASN A 3 5.86 3.41 -18.49
N TYR A 4 5.85 2.67 -17.40
CA TYR A 4 5.04 2.93 -16.23
C TYR A 4 5.88 2.85 -14.95
N PHE A 5 5.36 3.38 -13.87
CA PHE A 5 5.77 3.01 -12.54
C PHE A 5 4.56 2.93 -11.60
N ALA A 6 4.64 2.04 -10.65
CA ALA A 6 3.71 1.96 -9.55
C ALA A 6 4.41 2.41 -8.26
N THR A 7 3.70 3.17 -7.44
CA THR A 7 4.18 3.53 -6.09
C THR A 7 3.64 2.57 -5.06
N VAL A 8 4.44 2.31 -4.04
CA VAL A 8 4.11 1.41 -2.93
C VAL A 8 4.67 1.97 -1.63
N LEU A 9 4.14 1.56 -0.49
CA LEU A 9 4.75 1.87 0.80
C LEU A 9 6.19 1.36 0.85
N THR A 10 7.12 2.24 1.24
CA THR A 10 8.54 1.88 1.37
C THR A 10 8.72 0.66 2.27
N GLY A 11 9.43 -0.34 1.76
CA GLY A 11 9.63 -1.66 2.35
C GLY A 11 8.80 -2.76 1.72
N LEU A 12 7.83 -2.44 0.84
CA LEU A 12 7.00 -3.40 0.12
C LEU A 12 7.29 -3.45 -1.39
N GLU A 13 8.42 -2.91 -1.83
CA GLU A 13 8.79 -2.88 -3.25
C GLU A 13 8.92 -4.28 -3.84
N GLU A 14 9.47 -5.24 -3.07
CA GLU A 14 9.59 -6.64 -3.49
C GLU A 14 8.21 -7.30 -3.62
N VAL A 15 7.28 -7.01 -2.72
CA VAL A 15 5.91 -7.55 -2.78
C VAL A 15 5.19 -7.05 -4.02
N LEU A 16 5.30 -5.75 -4.32
CA LEU A 16 4.74 -5.19 -5.55
C LEU A 16 5.40 -5.78 -6.79
N LEU A 17 6.72 -6.00 -6.77
CA LEU A 17 7.44 -6.64 -7.86
C LEU A 17 6.92 -8.06 -8.12
N GLU A 18 6.74 -8.86 -7.07
CA GLU A 18 6.19 -10.22 -7.17
C GLU A 18 4.75 -10.19 -7.72
N GLU A 19 3.92 -9.26 -7.25
CA GLU A 19 2.56 -9.10 -7.77
C GLU A 19 2.55 -8.71 -9.26
N ILE A 20 3.44 -7.80 -9.71
CA ILE A 20 3.59 -7.44 -11.12
C ILE A 20 3.99 -8.66 -11.95
N ASN A 21 5.01 -9.39 -11.53
CA ASN A 21 5.51 -10.56 -12.26
C ASN A 21 4.46 -11.66 -12.37
N THR A 22 3.64 -11.84 -11.34
CA THR A 22 2.61 -12.88 -11.28
C THR A 22 1.37 -12.49 -12.08
N LYS A 23 0.89 -11.27 -11.92
CA LYS A 23 -0.38 -10.84 -12.52
C LYS A 23 -0.23 -10.25 -13.92
N LEU A 24 0.87 -9.56 -14.21
CA LEU A 24 1.05 -8.83 -15.46
C LEU A 24 2.00 -9.57 -16.41
N SER A 25 1.55 -10.68 -16.97
CA SER A 25 2.28 -11.39 -18.03
C SER A 25 2.62 -10.43 -19.19
N ALA A 26 3.76 -10.56 -19.83
CA ALA A 26 4.27 -9.67 -20.88
C ALA A 26 4.63 -8.24 -20.40
N THR A 27 5.06 -8.12 -19.15
CA THR A 27 5.61 -6.90 -18.57
C THR A 27 7.11 -7.08 -18.35
N GLN A 28 7.88 -6.04 -18.67
CA GLN A 28 9.32 -6.01 -18.42
C GLN A 28 9.61 -5.07 -17.24
N ILE A 29 10.27 -5.59 -16.21
CA ILE A 29 10.75 -4.77 -15.10
C ILE A 29 11.98 -4.00 -15.55
N ASN A 30 11.97 -2.68 -15.34
CA ASN A 30 13.06 -1.79 -15.74
C ASN A 30 14.00 -1.48 -14.56
N LYS A 31 13.44 -1.13 -13.39
CA LYS A 31 14.18 -0.86 -12.16
C LYS A 31 13.27 -0.82 -10.93
N ILE A 32 13.87 -0.95 -9.77
CA ILE A 32 13.22 -0.78 -8.47
C ILE A 32 13.92 0.38 -7.77
N GLU A 33 13.14 1.30 -7.23
CA GLU A 33 13.59 2.41 -6.39
C GLU A 33 12.79 2.43 -5.10
N LYS A 34 13.25 3.17 -4.10
CA LYS A 34 12.55 3.33 -2.83
C LYS A 34 11.11 3.82 -3.07
N GLY A 35 10.13 2.98 -2.71
CA GLY A 35 8.70 3.25 -2.88
C GLY A 35 8.20 3.21 -4.32
N LYS A 36 8.96 2.65 -5.28
CA LYS A 36 8.57 2.60 -6.69
C LYS A 36 9.10 1.37 -7.41
N VAL A 37 8.27 0.78 -8.26
CA VAL A 37 8.65 -0.23 -9.25
C VAL A 37 8.38 0.28 -10.64
N PHE A 38 9.40 0.33 -11.50
CA PHE A 38 9.32 0.78 -12.90
C PHE A 38 9.24 -0.41 -13.83
N PHE A 39 8.33 -0.35 -14.79
CA PHE A 39 8.12 -1.43 -15.75
C PHE A 39 7.60 -0.92 -17.09
N SER A 40 7.75 -1.73 -18.14
CA SER A 40 7.23 -1.51 -19.48
C SER A 40 6.17 -2.54 -19.80
N SER A 41 5.02 -2.12 -20.37
CA SER A 41 3.92 -3.02 -20.71
C SER A 41 3.13 -2.52 -21.93
N ASN A 42 2.45 -3.46 -22.60
CA ASN A 42 1.43 -3.18 -23.62
C ASN A 42 0.01 -3.48 -23.13
N LEU A 43 -0.14 -3.90 -21.86
CA LEU A 43 -1.44 -4.19 -21.27
C LEU A 43 -2.32 -2.93 -21.17
N SER A 44 -3.63 -3.13 -21.13
CA SER A 44 -4.57 -2.03 -20.91
C SER A 44 -4.40 -1.41 -19.52
N ILE A 45 -4.76 -0.15 -19.37
CA ILE A 45 -4.68 0.57 -18.08
C ILE A 45 -5.54 -0.15 -17.03
N ASP A 46 -6.71 -0.66 -17.39
CA ASP A 46 -7.60 -1.36 -16.47
C ASP A 46 -6.98 -2.66 -15.96
N TYR A 47 -6.22 -3.36 -16.81
CA TYR A 47 -5.47 -4.52 -16.39
C TYR A 47 -4.30 -4.15 -15.44
N LEU A 48 -3.59 -3.06 -15.72
CA LEU A 48 -2.54 -2.57 -14.83
C LEU A 48 -3.11 -2.13 -13.45
N LYS A 49 -4.35 -1.63 -13.41
CA LYS A 49 -5.04 -1.25 -12.16
C LYS A 49 -5.44 -2.44 -11.28
N THR A 50 -5.25 -3.67 -11.72
CA THR A 50 -5.46 -4.87 -10.88
C THR A 50 -4.39 -5.07 -9.80
N LEU A 51 -3.30 -4.30 -9.85
CA LEU A 51 -2.24 -4.29 -8.82
C LEU A 51 -2.77 -3.73 -7.50
N LYS A 52 -2.98 -4.59 -6.53
CA LYS A 52 -3.58 -4.21 -5.24
C LYS A 52 -2.55 -3.78 -4.18
N SER A 53 -1.28 -4.16 -4.31
CA SER A 53 -0.19 -3.65 -3.44
C SER A 53 0.23 -2.22 -3.82
N ALA A 54 -0.16 -1.73 -5.01
CA ALA A 54 0.19 -0.40 -5.47
C ALA A 54 -0.67 0.69 -4.82
N ASP A 55 -0.03 1.79 -4.37
CA ASP A 55 -0.73 2.99 -3.93
C ASP A 55 -1.25 3.82 -5.10
N ASN A 56 -0.46 3.95 -6.15
CA ASN A 56 -0.81 4.66 -7.38
C ASN A 56 -0.05 4.08 -8.58
N LEU A 57 -0.62 4.27 -9.76
CA LEU A 57 -0.04 3.89 -11.04
C LEU A 57 0.16 5.14 -11.90
N TYR A 58 1.32 5.24 -12.53
CA TYR A 58 1.71 6.35 -13.39
C TYR A 58 2.23 5.86 -14.74
N GLN A 59 1.89 6.58 -15.82
CA GLN A 59 2.56 6.41 -17.11
C GLN A 59 3.65 7.46 -17.24
N VAL A 60 4.85 7.05 -17.58
CA VAL A 60 5.98 7.95 -17.85
C VAL A 60 5.74 8.68 -19.19
N ILE A 61 5.89 10.00 -19.18
CA ILE A 61 5.80 10.84 -20.37
C ILE A 61 7.21 11.12 -20.88
N THR A 62 8.08 11.63 -20.02
CA THR A 62 9.47 11.96 -20.38
C THR A 62 10.38 11.97 -19.15
N HIS A 63 11.64 11.73 -19.42
CA HIS A 63 12.74 11.84 -18.46
C HIS A 63 13.76 12.84 -18.99
N PHE A 64 14.19 13.79 -18.16
CA PHE A 64 15.10 14.87 -18.58
C PHE A 64 15.90 15.42 -17.40
N LYS A 65 16.98 16.13 -17.70
CA LYS A 65 17.80 16.80 -16.68
C LYS A 65 17.31 18.22 -16.43
N VAL A 66 17.37 18.65 -15.17
CA VAL A 66 17.06 20.02 -14.75
C VAL A 66 18.13 20.52 -13.78
N SER A 67 18.66 21.73 -13.99
CA SER A 67 19.66 22.26 -13.08
C SER A 67 19.06 22.71 -11.75
N LYS A 68 19.91 22.82 -10.74
CA LYS A 68 19.53 23.27 -9.39
C LYS A 68 19.27 24.80 -9.31
N GLN A 69 19.54 25.53 -10.38
CA GLN A 69 19.46 26.98 -10.45
C GLN A 69 18.03 27.48 -10.75
N ARG A 70 17.71 28.69 -10.31
CA ARG A 70 16.38 29.30 -10.50
C ARG A 70 16.02 29.52 -11.97
N SER A 71 16.99 29.66 -12.86
CA SER A 71 16.78 29.72 -14.31
C SER A 71 16.09 28.49 -14.89
N SER A 72 16.20 27.35 -14.22
CA SER A 72 15.48 26.11 -14.60
C SER A 72 13.96 26.24 -14.61
N LEU A 73 13.39 27.20 -13.88
CA LEU A 73 11.95 27.43 -13.89
C LEU A 73 11.43 27.81 -15.29
N GLN A 74 12.19 28.62 -16.04
CA GLN A 74 11.84 28.96 -17.41
C GLN A 74 12.06 27.80 -18.39
N TYR A 75 13.16 27.04 -18.17
CA TYR A 75 13.42 25.82 -18.91
C TYR A 75 12.29 24.82 -18.76
N LEU A 76 11.86 24.53 -17.51
CA LEU A 76 10.75 23.62 -17.20
C LEU A 76 9.45 24.04 -17.89
N GLN A 77 9.11 25.35 -17.84
CA GLN A 77 7.93 25.88 -18.50
C GLN A 77 7.98 25.66 -20.03
N LYS A 78 9.12 25.95 -20.66
CA LYS A 78 9.32 25.76 -22.10
C LYS A 78 9.30 24.25 -22.43
N HIS A 79 10.02 23.43 -21.70
CA HIS A 79 10.11 21.99 -21.95
C HIS A 79 8.71 21.36 -21.98
N VAL A 80 7.87 21.66 -20.99
CA VAL A 80 6.51 21.10 -20.92
C VAL A 80 5.60 21.72 -22.00
N TYR A 81 5.78 22.98 -22.36
CA TYR A 81 5.07 23.58 -23.47
C TYR A 81 5.34 22.85 -24.79
N ASP A 82 6.57 22.40 -25.03
CA ASP A 82 6.96 21.71 -26.25
C ASP A 82 6.46 20.25 -26.31
N LEU A 83 6.03 19.67 -25.18
CA LEU A 83 5.49 18.31 -25.13
C LEU A 83 4.09 18.20 -25.75
N TYR A 84 3.86 17.11 -26.49
CA TYR A 84 2.55 16.82 -27.06
C TYR A 84 1.69 16.06 -26.03
N LEU A 85 0.91 16.80 -25.24
CA LEU A 85 0.09 16.26 -24.15
C LEU A 85 -1.40 16.11 -24.51
N LYS A 86 -1.80 16.39 -25.75
CA LYS A 86 -3.22 16.44 -26.17
C LYS A 86 -3.99 15.16 -25.83
N HIS A 87 -3.38 14.00 -26.01
CA HIS A 87 -4.01 12.71 -25.76
C HIS A 87 -4.16 12.35 -24.27
N PHE A 88 -3.47 13.06 -23.37
CA PHE A 88 -3.60 12.92 -21.92
C PHE A 88 -4.61 13.90 -21.32
N LEU A 89 -4.80 15.04 -21.99
CA LEU A 89 -5.55 16.17 -21.45
C LEU A 89 -7.04 16.08 -21.74
N GLY A 90 -7.75 15.02 -21.75
CA GLY A 90 -9.21 14.94 -21.87
C GLY A 90 -9.94 16.30 -21.94
N GLU A 91 -11.17 16.43 -21.53
CA GLU A 91 -11.91 17.71 -21.49
C GLU A 91 -11.82 18.45 -20.16
N GLY A 92 -11.38 17.79 -19.11
CA GLY A 92 -11.39 18.29 -17.74
C GLY A 92 -10.28 19.26 -17.35
N SER A 93 -10.20 19.51 -16.07
CA SER A 93 -9.16 20.30 -15.41
C SER A 93 -7.92 19.45 -15.14
N PHE A 94 -6.75 20.07 -15.10
CA PHE A 94 -5.50 19.40 -14.77
C PHE A 94 -4.78 20.06 -13.59
N TYR A 95 -4.03 19.27 -12.86
CA TYR A 95 -3.16 19.71 -11.78
C TYR A 95 -1.77 19.10 -11.95
N VAL A 96 -0.74 19.80 -11.45
CA VAL A 96 0.64 19.28 -11.44
C VAL A 96 1.12 19.13 -10.01
N ASN A 97 1.37 17.90 -9.62
CA ASN A 97 1.95 17.54 -8.34
C ASN A 97 3.47 17.40 -8.49
N VAL A 98 4.24 18.10 -7.65
CA VAL A 98 5.70 18.09 -7.73
C VAL A 98 6.29 17.54 -6.43
N SER A 99 7.13 16.51 -6.58
CA SER A 99 8.03 16.03 -5.54
C SER A 99 9.46 16.46 -5.86
N ARG A 100 10.20 16.92 -4.85
CA ARG A 100 11.57 17.41 -5.05
C ARG A 100 12.45 16.97 -3.88
N SER A 101 13.58 16.35 -4.21
CA SER A 101 14.65 15.98 -3.30
C SER A 101 15.99 16.57 -3.78
N GLY A 102 16.87 16.88 -2.85
CA GLY A 102 18.13 17.57 -3.12
C GLY A 102 18.06 19.09 -2.91
N LEU A 103 19.21 19.76 -3.06
CA LEU A 103 19.38 21.20 -2.85
C LEU A 103 19.08 21.94 -4.16
N HIS A 104 18.06 22.79 -4.17
CA HIS A 104 17.64 23.59 -5.33
C HIS A 104 17.30 25.02 -4.91
N ASN A 105 17.55 25.98 -5.77
CA ASN A 105 17.26 27.40 -5.57
C ASN A 105 15.82 27.78 -5.93
N TYR A 106 14.91 26.79 -5.98
CA TYR A 106 13.48 26.93 -6.22
C TYR A 106 12.66 25.94 -5.41
N THR A 107 11.42 26.27 -5.15
CA THR A 107 10.48 25.43 -4.41
C THR A 107 9.67 24.54 -5.35
N ARG A 108 9.12 23.43 -4.80
CA ARG A 108 8.20 22.57 -5.57
C ARG A 108 6.95 23.32 -6.07
N PHE A 109 6.50 24.34 -5.35
CA PHE A 109 5.34 25.12 -5.72
C PHE A 109 5.62 26.05 -6.90
N GLU A 110 6.82 26.67 -6.96
CA GLU A 110 7.26 27.46 -8.12
C GLU A 110 7.38 26.59 -9.36
N VAL A 111 7.91 25.37 -9.22
CA VAL A 111 7.98 24.39 -10.31
C VAL A 111 6.58 24.02 -10.80
N ALA A 112 5.68 23.62 -9.89
CA ALA A 112 4.30 23.26 -10.24
C ALA A 112 3.60 24.39 -11.00
N LYS A 113 3.73 25.64 -10.51
CA LYS A 113 3.18 26.83 -11.16
C LYS A 113 3.71 26.99 -12.58
N LYS A 114 5.04 26.91 -12.79
CA LYS A 114 5.67 27.08 -14.09
C LYS A 114 5.27 25.98 -15.10
N ILE A 115 5.15 24.74 -14.64
CA ILE A 115 4.68 23.65 -15.50
C ILE A 115 3.21 23.88 -15.88
N MET A 116 2.34 24.23 -14.92
CA MET A 116 0.94 24.51 -15.21
C MET A 116 0.79 25.70 -16.18
N GLU A 117 1.59 26.77 -16.04
CA GLU A 117 1.64 27.89 -17.00
C GLU A 117 2.05 27.42 -18.39
N GLY A 118 3.05 26.53 -18.51
CA GLY A 118 3.51 25.96 -19.77
C GLY A 118 2.41 25.16 -20.48
N ILE A 119 1.76 24.25 -19.74
CA ILE A 119 0.63 23.45 -20.24
C ILE A 119 -0.51 24.37 -20.67
N LYS A 120 -0.90 25.34 -19.83
CA LYS A 120 -1.99 26.30 -20.13
C LYS A 120 -1.70 27.14 -21.35
N LYS A 121 -0.46 27.57 -21.54
CA LYS A 121 -0.05 28.33 -22.74
C LYS A 121 -0.18 27.49 -24.01
N ARG A 122 0.14 26.20 -23.96
CA ARG A 122 0.02 25.27 -25.09
C ARG A 122 -1.43 24.86 -25.35
N TYR A 123 -2.20 24.69 -24.29
CA TYR A 123 -3.59 24.23 -24.32
C TYR A 123 -4.52 25.22 -23.58
N PRO A 124 -4.80 26.39 -24.19
CA PRO A 124 -5.45 27.53 -23.54
C PRO A 124 -6.90 27.22 -23.06
N HIS A 125 -7.56 26.26 -23.68
CA HIS A 125 -8.93 25.87 -23.31
C HIS A 125 -8.99 24.98 -22.04
N ARG A 126 -7.86 24.42 -21.58
CA ARG A 126 -7.82 23.56 -20.40
C ARG A 126 -7.83 24.37 -19.11
N LYS A 127 -8.58 23.92 -18.12
CA LYS A 127 -8.65 24.58 -16.81
C LYS A 127 -7.55 24.04 -15.90
N ILE A 128 -6.94 24.91 -15.11
CA ILE A 128 -6.04 24.53 -14.02
C ILE A 128 -6.92 24.20 -12.83
N GLY A 129 -6.79 22.97 -12.31
CA GLY A 129 -7.44 22.50 -11.09
C GLY A 129 -6.65 22.82 -9.83
N THR A 130 -7.10 22.26 -8.72
CA THR A 130 -6.46 22.36 -7.40
C THR A 130 -6.01 20.96 -6.93
N PRO A 131 -5.18 20.85 -5.87
CA PRO A 131 -4.81 19.55 -5.31
C PRO A 131 -5.99 18.66 -4.93
N ARG A 132 -7.13 19.24 -4.59
CA ARG A 132 -8.33 18.52 -4.15
C ARG A 132 -9.41 18.36 -5.23
N ASN A 133 -9.32 19.14 -6.29
CA ASN A 133 -10.31 19.14 -7.35
C ASN A 133 -9.64 19.31 -8.72
N HIS A 134 -9.42 18.21 -9.40
CA HIS A 134 -8.86 18.08 -10.74
C HIS A 134 -9.27 16.75 -11.35
N ASP A 135 -9.35 16.70 -12.66
CA ASP A 135 -9.69 15.49 -13.40
C ASP A 135 -8.42 14.72 -13.81
N ILE A 136 -7.32 15.44 -14.03
CA ILE A 136 -6.03 14.90 -14.52
C ILE A 136 -4.91 15.37 -13.61
N GLU A 137 -4.11 14.45 -13.08
CA GLU A 137 -2.91 14.76 -12.32
C GLU A 137 -1.66 14.41 -13.14
N PHE A 138 -0.87 15.43 -13.47
CA PHE A 138 0.51 15.22 -13.85
C PHE A 138 1.40 15.23 -12.62
N ARG A 139 2.45 14.42 -12.66
CA ARG A 139 3.44 14.35 -11.60
C ARG A 139 4.83 14.63 -12.15
N LEU A 140 5.58 15.51 -11.50
CA LEU A 140 6.99 15.71 -11.72
C LEU A 140 7.76 15.34 -10.47
N ASP A 141 8.61 14.32 -10.55
CA ASP A 141 9.59 13.98 -9.53
C ASP A 141 10.96 14.56 -9.96
N ILE A 142 11.59 15.33 -9.07
CA ILE A 142 12.94 15.86 -9.24
C ILE A 142 13.82 15.28 -8.11
N ILE A 143 14.88 14.57 -8.50
CA ILE A 143 15.86 14.04 -7.57
C ILE A 143 17.22 14.55 -8.04
N ASP A 144 17.81 15.47 -7.26
CA ASP A 144 18.98 16.24 -7.67
C ASP A 144 18.78 16.94 -9.01
N ASP A 145 19.39 16.48 -10.09
CA ASP A 145 19.24 17.02 -11.45
C ASP A 145 18.39 16.12 -12.37
N ASP A 146 17.98 14.96 -11.90
CA ASP A 146 17.10 14.06 -12.64
C ASP A 146 15.62 14.42 -12.47
N SER A 147 14.88 14.46 -13.57
CA SER A 147 13.46 14.79 -13.61
C SER A 147 12.66 13.76 -14.37
N LEU A 148 11.58 13.29 -13.74
CA LEU A 148 10.64 12.32 -14.30
C LEU A 148 9.26 12.98 -14.39
N PHE A 149 8.76 13.22 -15.59
CA PHE A 149 7.41 13.74 -15.81
C PHE A 149 6.48 12.62 -16.23
N SER A 150 5.34 12.51 -15.57
CA SER A 150 4.40 11.39 -15.70
C SER A 150 2.96 11.86 -15.54
N ILE A 151 2.02 11.02 -15.95
CA ILE A 151 0.59 11.17 -15.68
C ILE A 151 0.10 10.08 -14.75
N ARG A 152 -0.69 10.45 -13.75
CA ARG A 152 -1.36 9.53 -12.85
C ARG A 152 -2.52 8.85 -13.58
N LEU A 153 -2.59 7.52 -13.47
CA LEU A 153 -3.61 6.69 -14.10
C LEU A 153 -4.71 6.25 -13.13
N THR A 154 -4.47 6.40 -11.84
CA THR A 154 -5.39 6.06 -10.75
C THR A 154 -5.99 7.31 -10.15
N ASP A 155 -7.23 7.24 -9.69
CA ASP A 155 -7.84 8.32 -8.91
C ASP A 155 -7.32 8.35 -7.45
N THR A 156 -7.75 9.34 -6.67
CA THR A 156 -7.33 9.52 -5.28
C THR A 156 -7.84 8.44 -4.34
N THR A 157 -8.85 7.69 -4.73
CA THR A 157 -9.51 6.65 -3.94
C THR A 157 -8.98 5.25 -4.23
N TYR A 158 -8.18 5.07 -5.28
CA TYR A 158 -7.66 3.78 -5.73
C TYR A 158 -7.02 2.95 -4.60
N ARG A 159 -6.10 3.55 -3.84
CA ARG A 159 -5.45 2.88 -2.71
C ARG A 159 -6.41 2.55 -1.55
N PHE A 160 -7.61 3.15 -1.53
CA PHE A 160 -8.68 2.91 -0.56
C PHE A 160 -9.79 2.01 -1.14
N ARG A 161 -9.58 1.41 -2.33
CA ARG A 161 -10.50 0.49 -3.05
C ARG A 161 -11.80 1.13 -3.54
N GLN A 162 -11.84 2.45 -3.72
CA GLN A 162 -13.02 3.16 -4.25
C GLN A 162 -14.32 2.88 -3.47
N LYS A 163 -14.21 2.31 -2.27
CA LYS A 163 -15.36 2.00 -1.41
C LYS A 163 -15.43 3.01 -0.27
N GLN A 164 -16.66 3.43 0.03
CA GLN A 164 -16.94 4.09 1.32
C GLN A 164 -16.85 3.02 2.40
N ARG A 165 -15.67 2.87 3.00
CA ARG A 165 -15.47 2.08 4.20
C ARG A 165 -15.25 3.02 5.37
N SER A 166 -15.87 2.70 6.49
CA SER A 166 -15.55 3.38 7.74
C SER A 166 -14.20 2.86 8.26
N PHE A 167 -13.29 3.77 8.53
CA PHE A 167 -11.98 3.43 9.07
C PHE A 167 -11.85 4.01 10.48
N ASN A 168 -11.49 3.19 11.43
CA ASN A 168 -11.02 3.68 12.73
C ASN A 168 -9.69 4.43 12.54
N LYS A 169 -9.33 5.33 13.47
CA LYS A 169 -8.10 6.16 13.38
C LYS A 169 -6.82 5.36 13.19
N ALA A 170 -6.83 4.08 13.55
CA ALA A 170 -5.72 3.14 13.47
C ALA A 170 -5.84 2.13 12.32
N ALA A 171 -6.81 2.29 11.42
CA ALA A 171 -7.04 1.32 10.36
C ALA A 171 -5.82 1.19 9.43
N LEU A 172 -5.48 -0.06 9.12
CA LEU A 172 -4.43 -0.40 8.18
C LEU A 172 -4.81 0.07 6.76
N LEU A 173 -3.83 0.57 6.00
CA LEU A 173 -4.06 0.89 4.59
C LEU A 173 -4.39 -0.38 3.81
N PRO A 174 -5.41 -0.40 2.94
CA PRO A 174 -5.76 -1.57 2.14
C PRO A 174 -4.60 -2.13 1.32
N THR A 175 -3.70 -1.28 0.82
CA THR A 175 -2.51 -1.71 0.07
C THR A 175 -1.53 -2.49 0.92
N VAL A 176 -1.38 -2.15 2.21
CA VAL A 176 -0.55 -2.88 3.17
C VAL A 176 -1.25 -4.18 3.59
N ALA A 177 -2.55 -4.12 3.89
CA ALA A 177 -3.34 -5.30 4.20
C ALA A 177 -3.29 -6.32 3.05
N HIS A 178 -3.40 -5.84 1.79
CA HIS A 178 -3.26 -6.70 0.62
C HIS A 178 -1.87 -7.32 0.53
N ALA A 179 -0.81 -6.55 0.77
CA ALA A 179 0.56 -7.08 0.79
C ALA A 179 0.72 -8.20 1.83
N MET A 180 0.12 -8.05 3.03
CA MET A 180 0.14 -9.09 4.06
C MET A 180 -0.62 -10.35 3.62
N VAL A 181 -1.79 -10.19 3.00
CA VAL A 181 -2.56 -11.31 2.43
C VAL A 181 -1.77 -11.98 1.30
N TRP A 182 -1.15 -11.22 0.41
CA TRP A 182 -0.29 -11.74 -0.66
C TRP A 182 0.86 -12.59 -0.10
N LEU A 183 1.53 -12.08 0.92
CA LEU A 183 2.63 -12.76 1.60
C LEU A 183 2.22 -14.04 2.35
N SER A 184 0.94 -14.23 2.63
CA SER A 184 0.43 -15.49 3.18
C SER A 184 0.27 -16.59 2.12
N ASP A 185 0.50 -16.28 0.84
CA ASP A 185 0.28 -17.19 -0.28
C ASP A 185 -1.15 -17.76 -0.28
N PRO A 186 -2.18 -16.94 -0.61
CA PRO A 186 -3.58 -17.32 -0.47
C PRO A 186 -3.97 -18.43 -1.45
N GLN A 187 -4.55 -19.52 -0.91
CA GLN A 187 -5.03 -20.68 -1.66
C GLN A 187 -6.54 -20.84 -1.54
N ALA A 188 -7.16 -21.59 -2.46
CA ALA A 188 -8.61 -21.81 -2.49
C ALA A 188 -9.11 -22.64 -1.28
N GLU A 189 -8.27 -23.50 -0.74
CA GLU A 189 -8.56 -24.38 0.38
C GLU A 189 -8.33 -23.73 1.74
N ASP A 190 -7.88 -22.46 1.76
CA ASP A 190 -7.52 -21.80 3.02
C ASP A 190 -8.71 -21.63 3.95
N VAL A 191 -8.49 -22.01 5.22
CA VAL A 191 -9.16 -21.50 6.40
C VAL A 191 -8.32 -20.34 6.92
N PHE A 192 -8.81 -19.13 6.76
CA PHE A 192 -8.08 -17.89 7.03
C PHE A 192 -8.62 -17.17 8.25
N LEU A 193 -7.72 -16.71 9.12
CA LEU A 193 -8.10 -16.01 10.35
C LEU A 193 -7.31 -14.69 10.52
N ASP A 194 -8.03 -13.64 10.93
CA ASP A 194 -7.45 -12.40 11.48
C ASP A 194 -7.93 -12.22 12.94
N PRO A 195 -7.13 -12.62 13.93
CA PRO A 195 -7.54 -12.55 15.34
C PRO A 195 -7.64 -11.13 15.92
N CYS A 196 -7.11 -10.10 15.27
CA CYS A 196 -7.18 -8.69 15.68
C CYS A 196 -7.66 -7.83 14.50
N CYS A 197 -8.85 -8.12 13.97
CA CYS A 197 -9.29 -7.63 12.67
C CYS A 197 -9.63 -6.12 12.61
N GLY A 198 -9.81 -5.46 13.75
CA GLY A 198 -10.21 -4.06 13.78
C GLY A 198 -11.44 -3.80 12.92
N SER A 199 -11.34 -2.89 11.96
CA SER A 199 -12.41 -2.59 10.98
C SER A 199 -12.52 -3.57 9.81
N GLY A 200 -11.86 -4.73 9.85
CA GLY A 200 -11.97 -5.81 8.87
C GLY A 200 -11.16 -5.59 7.57
N THR A 201 -10.13 -4.74 7.57
CA THR A 201 -9.40 -4.40 6.34
C THR A 201 -8.65 -5.60 5.74
N ILE A 202 -7.99 -6.42 6.56
CA ILE A 202 -7.29 -7.64 6.10
C ILE A 202 -8.28 -8.66 5.56
N LEU A 203 -9.40 -8.89 6.25
CA LEU A 203 -10.47 -9.79 5.79
C LEU A 203 -11.00 -9.36 4.43
N ALA A 204 -11.25 -8.05 4.25
CA ALA A 204 -11.72 -7.50 2.99
C ALA A 204 -10.73 -7.67 1.82
N GLU A 205 -9.43 -7.63 2.07
CA GLU A 205 -8.43 -7.90 1.04
C GLU A 205 -8.30 -9.40 0.75
N ARG A 206 -8.52 -10.27 1.76
CA ARG A 206 -8.52 -11.74 1.57
C ARG A 206 -9.67 -12.22 0.68
N LEU A 207 -10.83 -11.56 0.73
CA LEU A 207 -12.00 -11.85 -0.14
C LEU A 207 -11.70 -11.70 -1.64
N ALA A 208 -10.56 -11.12 -2.02
CA ALA A 208 -10.14 -11.03 -3.43
C ALA A 208 -9.62 -12.37 -4.01
N TYR A 209 -9.45 -13.38 -3.19
CA TYR A 209 -8.94 -14.70 -3.57
C TYR A 209 -9.93 -15.78 -3.19
N PRO A 210 -9.95 -16.93 -3.88
CA PRO A 210 -10.73 -18.09 -3.45
C PRO A 210 -10.38 -18.52 -2.04
N PHE A 211 -11.33 -19.09 -1.30
CA PHE A 211 -11.15 -19.55 0.09
C PHE A 211 -12.21 -20.58 0.48
N THR A 212 -11.95 -21.35 1.51
CA THR A 212 -12.92 -22.21 2.18
C THR A 212 -13.60 -21.46 3.34
N TYR A 213 -12.83 -20.72 4.14
CA TYR A 213 -13.35 -19.95 5.27
C TYR A 213 -12.52 -18.69 5.49
N ILE A 214 -13.19 -17.59 5.81
CA ILE A 214 -12.57 -16.34 6.29
C ILE A 214 -13.26 -15.93 7.59
N GLY A 215 -12.49 -15.86 8.67
CA GLY A 215 -12.95 -15.38 9.96
C GLY A 215 -12.05 -14.31 10.54
N GLY A 216 -12.63 -13.47 11.36
CA GLY A 216 -11.88 -12.48 12.14
C GLY A 216 -12.64 -11.98 13.35
N GLY A 217 -11.90 -11.34 14.24
CA GLY A 217 -12.52 -10.72 15.40
C GLY A 217 -11.60 -9.74 16.10
N ASP A 218 -12.18 -9.03 17.02
CA ASP A 218 -11.50 -8.05 17.85
C ASP A 218 -12.12 -8.02 19.25
N ILE A 219 -11.39 -7.54 20.22
CA ILE A 219 -11.89 -7.34 21.58
C ILE A 219 -12.83 -6.12 21.66
N ASP A 220 -12.62 -5.14 20.80
CA ASP A 220 -13.36 -3.90 20.73
C ASP A 220 -14.68 -4.09 19.95
N SER A 221 -15.80 -4.00 20.66
CA SER A 221 -17.14 -4.12 20.08
C SER A 221 -17.46 -3.03 19.04
N GLU A 222 -16.92 -1.81 19.20
CA GLU A 222 -17.11 -0.74 18.19
C GLU A 222 -16.36 -1.08 16.89
N ALA A 223 -15.15 -1.65 17.00
CA ALA A 223 -14.40 -2.12 15.84
C ALA A 223 -15.15 -3.25 15.12
N ILE A 224 -15.75 -4.18 15.87
CA ILE A 224 -16.56 -5.28 15.31
C ILE A 224 -17.78 -4.76 14.55
N ASN A 225 -18.52 -3.80 15.10
CA ASN A 225 -19.66 -3.20 14.40
C ASN A 225 -19.21 -2.58 13.06
N VAL A 226 -18.10 -1.83 13.06
CA VAL A 226 -17.54 -1.25 11.84
C VAL A 226 -17.08 -2.34 10.85
N ALA A 227 -16.49 -3.43 11.33
CA ALA A 227 -16.05 -4.54 10.48
C ALA A 227 -17.25 -5.25 9.84
N GLN A 228 -18.33 -5.49 10.60
CA GLN A 228 -19.56 -6.08 10.09
C GLN A 228 -20.20 -5.20 9.01
N ASP A 229 -20.27 -3.88 9.22
CA ASP A 229 -20.76 -2.94 8.21
C ASP A 229 -19.89 -2.93 6.95
N ASN A 230 -18.56 -2.93 7.10
CA ASN A 230 -17.61 -2.96 5.98
C ASN A 230 -17.66 -4.25 5.18
N LEU A 231 -18.05 -5.35 5.80
CA LEU A 231 -18.06 -6.72 5.26
C LEU A 231 -19.49 -7.25 5.03
N ILE A 232 -20.49 -6.38 5.14
CA ILE A 232 -21.88 -6.73 4.86
C ILE A 232 -22.00 -7.37 3.46
N ASP A 233 -22.83 -8.36 3.32
CA ASP A 233 -23.03 -9.13 2.08
C ASP A 233 -21.77 -9.90 1.58
N THR A 234 -20.81 -10.15 2.46
CA THR A 234 -19.66 -11.01 2.17
C THR A 234 -19.76 -12.36 2.89
N PHE A 235 -18.95 -13.34 2.46
CA PHE A 235 -18.88 -14.66 3.08
C PHE A 235 -17.86 -14.74 4.23
N SER A 236 -17.58 -13.61 4.91
CA SER A 236 -16.67 -13.57 6.06
C SER A 236 -17.44 -13.53 7.36
N GLU A 237 -16.92 -14.19 8.39
CA GLU A 237 -17.46 -14.18 9.73
C GLU A 237 -16.68 -13.23 10.63
N VAL A 238 -17.39 -12.32 11.33
CA VAL A 238 -16.78 -11.35 12.24
C VAL A 238 -17.41 -11.47 13.62
N ASN A 239 -16.59 -11.79 14.63
CA ASN A 239 -17.03 -12.05 15.99
C ASN A 239 -16.26 -11.20 16.99
N GLN A 240 -16.87 -10.87 18.13
CA GLN A 240 -16.16 -10.28 19.25
C GLN A 240 -15.47 -11.38 20.06
N TRP A 241 -14.16 -11.29 20.23
CA TRP A 241 -13.36 -12.22 21.03
C TRP A 241 -12.09 -11.59 21.59
N ASP A 242 -11.45 -12.31 22.49
CA ASP A 242 -10.11 -11.99 22.96
C ASP A 242 -9.09 -12.85 22.21
N ALA A 243 -8.21 -12.22 21.44
CA ALA A 243 -7.18 -12.90 20.66
C ALA A 243 -6.15 -13.68 21.51
N ARG A 244 -6.15 -13.50 22.82
CA ARG A 244 -5.33 -14.25 23.78
C ARG A 244 -5.92 -15.62 24.13
N LYS A 245 -7.21 -15.84 23.81
CA LYS A 245 -7.93 -17.09 24.11
C LYS A 245 -9.02 -17.32 23.07
N LEU A 246 -8.67 -17.95 21.97
CA LEU A 246 -9.56 -18.21 20.85
C LEU A 246 -10.26 -19.58 20.98
N SER A 247 -11.50 -19.67 20.54
CA SER A 247 -12.30 -20.90 20.60
C SER A 247 -11.95 -21.93 19.50
N PHE A 248 -10.80 -21.77 18.82
CA PHE A 248 -10.32 -22.72 17.81
C PHE A 248 -9.51 -23.85 18.48
N ALA A 249 -9.60 -25.03 17.90
CA ALA A 249 -8.79 -26.18 18.33
C ALA A 249 -7.29 -25.95 18.07
N ASP A 250 -6.43 -26.65 18.77
CA ASP A 250 -4.99 -26.66 18.52
C ASP A 250 -4.72 -27.08 17.08
N THR A 251 -3.75 -26.45 16.43
CA THR A 251 -3.27 -26.81 15.09
C THR A 251 -4.36 -26.90 14.02
N SER A 252 -5.41 -26.06 14.10
CA SER A 252 -6.58 -26.12 13.22
C SER A 252 -6.61 -25.08 12.11
N ILE A 253 -5.82 -23.99 12.21
CA ILE A 253 -5.87 -22.85 11.29
C ILE A 253 -4.61 -22.81 10.41
N PRO A 254 -4.70 -23.02 9.10
CA PRO A 254 -3.53 -23.02 8.23
C PRO A 254 -3.00 -21.62 7.88
N LYS A 255 -3.83 -20.57 7.89
CA LYS A 255 -3.44 -19.21 7.54
C LYS A 255 -3.93 -18.19 8.54
N ILE A 256 -2.99 -17.48 9.14
CA ILE A 256 -3.28 -16.37 10.07
C ILE A 256 -2.57 -15.12 9.54
N VAL A 257 -3.32 -14.03 9.34
CA VAL A 257 -2.77 -12.73 8.95
C VAL A 257 -3.36 -11.68 9.85
N THR A 258 -2.53 -10.95 10.57
CA THR A 258 -3.02 -10.01 11.59
C THR A 258 -2.10 -8.83 11.81
N ASN A 259 -2.70 -7.71 12.19
CA ASN A 259 -2.03 -6.51 12.67
C ASN A 259 -2.21 -6.43 14.18
N ILE A 260 -1.24 -6.91 14.96
CA ILE A 260 -1.33 -6.90 16.42
C ILE A 260 -1.24 -5.48 16.99
N PRO A 261 -1.80 -5.24 18.20
CA PRO A 261 -1.80 -3.90 18.80
C PRO A 261 -0.43 -3.27 18.91
N PHE A 262 -0.30 -1.98 18.53
CA PHE A 262 0.94 -1.20 18.69
C PHE A 262 1.00 -0.51 20.04
N GLY A 263 2.17 -0.53 20.70
CA GLY A 263 2.36 -0.01 22.06
C GLY A 263 2.07 1.48 22.27
N ARG A 264 1.94 2.27 21.20
CA ARG A 264 1.57 3.71 21.29
C ARG A 264 0.06 3.97 21.34
N GLN A 265 -0.76 2.95 21.08
CA GLN A 265 -2.23 3.10 21.06
C GLN A 265 -2.88 2.67 22.37
N ILE A 266 -2.18 1.85 23.15
CA ILE A 266 -2.59 1.39 24.48
C ILE A 266 -1.49 1.86 25.44
N SER A 267 -1.84 2.66 26.43
CA SER A 267 -0.91 3.25 27.39
C SER A 267 0.05 2.19 27.99
N PHE A 268 1.37 2.48 27.92
CA PHE A 268 2.50 1.79 28.56
C PHE A 268 3.02 0.51 27.89
N GLY A 269 4.24 0.61 27.36
CA GLY A 269 4.94 -0.40 26.57
C GLY A 269 5.10 -1.81 27.20
N SER A 270 5.13 -1.95 28.53
CA SER A 270 5.26 -3.25 29.19
C SER A 270 3.97 -4.07 29.14
N GLU A 271 2.81 -3.43 29.26
CA GLU A 271 1.51 -4.11 29.22
C GLU A 271 1.17 -4.57 27.80
N THR A 272 1.46 -3.74 26.79
CA THR A 272 1.28 -4.12 25.38
C THR A 272 2.17 -5.32 24.99
N ASN A 273 3.42 -5.34 25.45
CA ASN A 273 4.33 -6.46 25.19
C ASN A 273 3.81 -7.77 25.80
N LYS A 274 3.19 -7.71 26.99
CA LYS A 274 2.55 -8.88 27.63
C LYS A 274 1.36 -9.36 26.78
N ILE A 275 0.46 -8.46 26.40
CA ILE A 275 -0.71 -8.78 25.56
C ILE A 275 -0.24 -9.40 24.23
N ASN A 276 0.73 -8.80 23.56
CA ASN A 276 1.26 -9.31 22.30
C ASN A 276 1.92 -10.68 22.45
N SER A 277 2.58 -10.95 23.60
CA SER A 277 3.16 -12.25 23.90
C SER A 277 2.08 -13.33 24.07
N GLU A 278 1.00 -13.00 24.75
CA GLU A 278 -0.15 -13.90 24.93
C GLU A 278 -0.84 -14.16 23.56
N ILE A 279 -1.03 -13.13 22.71
CA ILE A 279 -1.58 -13.27 21.37
C ILE A 279 -0.69 -14.17 20.50
N LEU A 280 0.63 -13.94 20.49
CA LEU A 280 1.55 -14.75 19.68
C LEU A 280 1.56 -16.22 20.13
N THR A 281 1.47 -16.47 21.44
CA THR A 281 1.37 -17.83 22.00
C THR A 281 0.08 -18.51 21.54
N GLU A 282 -1.03 -17.78 21.54
CA GLU A 282 -2.32 -18.31 21.09
C GLU A 282 -2.33 -18.56 19.57
N ILE A 283 -1.76 -17.65 18.78
CA ILE A 283 -1.55 -17.85 17.32
C ILE A 283 -0.75 -19.15 17.09
N TYR A 284 0.33 -19.37 17.85
CA TYR A 284 1.11 -20.60 17.72
C TYR A 284 0.28 -21.83 18.07
N ARG A 285 -0.52 -21.79 19.13
CA ARG A 285 -1.38 -22.92 19.54
C ARG A 285 -2.32 -23.34 18.41
N ILE A 286 -3.05 -22.38 17.82
CA ILE A 286 -4.07 -22.68 16.81
C ILE A 286 -3.52 -22.91 15.41
N LEU A 287 -2.31 -22.37 15.08
CA LEU A 287 -1.71 -22.51 13.76
C LEU A 287 -1.39 -23.98 13.48
N SER A 288 -1.81 -24.47 12.31
CA SER A 288 -1.55 -25.83 11.86
C SER A 288 -0.05 -26.05 11.60
N TYR A 289 0.41 -27.29 11.69
CA TYR A 289 1.75 -27.66 11.23
C TYR A 289 1.89 -27.35 9.73
N GLY A 290 2.99 -26.69 9.35
CA GLY A 290 3.19 -26.17 8.00
C GLY A 290 2.36 -24.91 7.68
N GLY A 291 1.53 -24.45 8.60
CA GLY A 291 0.73 -23.23 8.47
C GLY A 291 1.58 -21.96 8.46
N THR A 292 1.01 -20.89 7.95
CA THR A 292 1.68 -19.58 7.80
C THR A 292 0.99 -18.51 8.64
N ALA A 293 1.77 -17.79 9.45
CA ALA A 293 1.34 -16.59 10.16
C ALA A 293 2.07 -15.36 9.62
N VAL A 294 1.33 -14.37 9.12
CA VAL A 294 1.84 -13.07 8.68
C VAL A 294 1.42 -12.01 9.69
N ILE A 295 2.38 -11.47 10.41
CA ILE A 295 2.13 -10.59 11.55
C ILE A 295 2.78 -9.23 11.33
N LEU A 296 1.99 -8.15 11.38
CA LEU A 296 2.49 -6.79 11.43
C LEU A 296 2.59 -6.36 12.90
N SER A 297 3.77 -5.86 13.27
CA SER A 297 4.04 -5.36 14.62
C SER A 297 4.96 -4.13 14.58
N GLU A 298 4.83 -3.25 15.57
CA GLU A 298 5.74 -2.11 15.76
C GLU A 298 6.17 -2.02 17.23
N GLY A 299 7.49 -1.76 17.43
CA GLY A 299 8.06 -1.45 18.73
C GLY A 299 8.07 -2.63 19.72
N TRP A 300 8.04 -3.86 19.20
CA TRP A 300 8.14 -5.05 20.02
C TRP A 300 9.47 -5.81 19.76
N ASP A 301 10.51 -5.44 20.50
CA ASP A 301 11.87 -5.94 20.28
C ASP A 301 12.01 -7.46 20.53
N ASN A 302 11.14 -8.05 21.36
CA ASN A 302 11.23 -9.45 21.77
C ASN A 302 10.42 -10.42 20.89
N ILE A 303 9.74 -9.96 19.84
CA ILE A 303 8.88 -10.83 19.01
C ILE A 303 9.65 -12.02 18.45
N LEU A 304 10.87 -11.82 17.95
CA LEU A 304 11.68 -12.88 17.36
C LEU A 304 12.16 -13.90 18.40
N SER A 305 12.55 -13.44 19.59
CA SER A 305 12.97 -14.30 20.69
C SER A 305 11.83 -15.20 21.15
N LEU A 306 10.65 -14.62 21.36
CA LEU A 306 9.47 -15.39 21.76
C LEU A 306 9.01 -16.35 20.65
N ALA A 307 8.96 -15.89 19.40
CA ALA A 307 8.59 -16.74 18.27
C ALA A 307 9.50 -17.97 18.17
N ASN A 308 10.82 -17.79 18.32
CA ASN A 308 11.77 -18.88 18.33
C ASN A 308 11.55 -19.84 19.51
N THR A 309 11.28 -19.32 20.72
CA THR A 309 11.00 -20.11 21.91
C THR A 309 9.73 -20.95 21.75
N LEU A 310 8.71 -20.41 21.08
CA LEU A 310 7.47 -21.14 20.79
C LEU A 310 7.64 -22.21 19.70
N GLY A 311 8.68 -22.11 18.87
CA GLY A 311 8.94 -23.04 17.77
C GLY A 311 8.56 -22.54 16.39
N PHE A 312 8.27 -21.23 16.24
CA PHE A 312 8.11 -20.63 14.93
C PHE A 312 9.42 -20.59 14.13
N SER A 313 9.34 -20.85 12.84
CA SER A 313 10.40 -20.60 11.86
C SER A 313 10.15 -19.28 11.14
N LEU A 314 11.03 -18.28 11.31
CA LEU A 314 10.97 -17.03 10.56
C LEU A 314 11.39 -17.29 9.10
N GLN A 315 10.49 -17.04 8.16
CA GLN A 315 10.78 -17.18 6.72
C GLN A 315 11.33 -15.88 6.13
N LYS A 316 10.69 -14.75 6.41
CA LYS A 316 11.07 -13.44 5.90
C LYS A 316 10.52 -12.33 6.78
N LYS A 317 11.11 -11.13 6.70
CA LYS A 317 10.57 -9.92 7.32
C LYS A 317 10.71 -8.72 6.39
N TYR A 318 9.75 -7.78 6.48
CA TYR A 318 9.73 -6.53 5.73
C TYR A 318 9.58 -5.36 6.69
N SER A 319 10.60 -4.50 6.75
CA SER A 319 10.55 -3.27 7.57
C SER A 319 9.94 -2.14 6.76
N LEU A 320 8.87 -1.55 7.28
CA LEU A 320 8.09 -0.52 6.60
C LEU A 320 8.45 0.86 7.13
N SER A 321 8.18 1.90 6.33
CA SER A 321 8.26 3.29 6.77
C SER A 321 6.91 3.97 6.60
N LEU A 322 6.18 4.16 7.71
CA LEU A 322 4.81 4.66 7.74
C LEU A 322 4.67 5.88 8.65
N LYS A 323 4.72 7.10 8.09
CA LYS A 323 4.44 8.35 8.82
C LYS A 323 5.17 8.49 10.16
N GLY A 324 6.46 8.13 10.21
CA GLY A 324 7.28 8.19 11.43
C GLY A 324 7.19 6.94 12.31
N LEU A 325 6.41 5.94 11.91
CA LEU A 325 6.40 4.60 12.47
C LEU A 325 7.25 3.67 11.60
N HIS A 326 7.81 2.62 12.21
CA HIS A 326 8.65 1.64 11.53
C HIS A 326 8.17 0.21 11.81
N PRO A 327 6.89 -0.11 11.47
CA PRO A 327 6.39 -1.45 11.71
C PRO A 327 7.10 -2.46 10.81
N THR A 328 7.11 -3.71 11.24
CA THR A 328 7.71 -4.81 10.50
C THR A 328 6.66 -5.91 10.29
N ILE A 329 6.54 -6.39 9.06
CA ILE A 329 5.79 -7.60 8.73
C ILE A 329 6.72 -8.79 8.92
N TYR A 330 6.31 -9.78 9.70
CA TYR A 330 7.00 -11.03 9.92
C TYR A 330 6.19 -12.16 9.27
N ILE A 331 6.87 -13.06 8.58
CA ILE A 331 6.29 -14.27 8.00
C ILE A 331 6.86 -15.45 8.78
N PHE A 332 6.02 -16.12 9.54
CA PHE A 332 6.37 -17.28 10.33
C PHE A 332 5.70 -18.54 9.77
N LYS A 333 6.37 -19.68 9.96
CA LYS A 333 5.79 -21.02 9.82
C LYS A 333 5.92 -21.80 11.11
N LYS A 334 4.94 -22.68 11.36
CA LYS A 334 4.96 -23.67 12.43
C LYS A 334 5.42 -25.02 11.91
#